data_fbaf10f33357946515718b86b2b7d976
#
_entry.id   fbaf10f33357946515718b86b2b7d976
#
_cell.length_a   1.000
_cell.length_b   1.000
_cell.length_c   1.000
_cell.angle_alpha   90.00
_cell.angle_beta   90.00
_cell.angle_gamma   90.00
#
_symmetry.space_group_name_H-M   'P 1'
#
loop_
_entity.id
_entity.type
_entity.pdbx_description
1 polymer ?
#
loop_
_entity_poly.entity_id
_entity_poly.type
_entity_poly.pdbx_seq_one_letter_code
_entity_poly.pdbx_strand_id
1 'polypeptide(L)'
;EVQGGDYFNSSSYSSSFHFSGGIEDIDLDVTFAVDKWRSDGAGTATNYGFMLKHPDPIISGSSGSYYTKKFFGRTSEYFLKRPYIEARWDSARKDQRGMSFISSALAPAADNLNKVYLYNKIRGQLKDIPSLAGTEQKIYVSFFSSSNDNLPAGHRLHVLDAGGLVQQEITGGIVVENGVAQTGIYSCSFAITSSLDVIHDVWHSGSIEYFTGSIDLEGLSASFVEYETQHLSDITNLKKSYVKGQKPVFRVYAREKNWNPNIYTLAASEPPTQIIEDAYWRLFRVVDNLEVIPYGTGTYNHTKMSYDVSGNYFDLDTSILDQGYAYGFQFVYYLNGKYVEQPEIFKFKVDEEPI
;
A
#
# COMPACT_ATOMS: atom_id res chain seq x y z
N GLU A 1 27.96 -38.59 -2.46
CA GLU A 1 27.20 -38.20 -1.26
C GLU A 1 28.16 -37.57 -0.25
N VAL A 2 27.94 -36.31 0.08
CA VAL A 2 28.68 -35.62 1.13
C VAL A 2 28.03 -35.95 2.47
N GLN A 3 28.82 -36.21 3.50
CA GLN A 3 28.31 -36.45 4.85
C GLN A 3 27.55 -35.21 5.34
N GLY A 4 26.24 -35.35 5.54
CA GLY A 4 25.33 -34.24 5.89
C GLY A 4 24.36 -33.80 4.80
N GLY A 5 24.45 -34.42 3.58
CA GLY A 5 23.57 -34.12 2.44
C GLY A 5 24.12 -33.07 1.50
N ASP A 6 23.52 -32.98 0.30
CA ASP A 6 23.90 -32.03 -0.73
C ASP A 6 23.05 -30.76 -0.59
N TYR A 7 23.68 -29.65 -0.22
CA TYR A 7 23.04 -28.34 -0.11
C TYR A 7 24.03 -27.23 -0.48
N PHE A 8 23.47 -26.08 -0.90
CA PHE A 8 24.28 -24.91 -1.14
C PHE A 8 24.78 -24.31 0.18
N ASN A 9 26.09 -24.39 0.42
CA ASN A 9 26.73 -23.80 1.59
C ASN A 9 27.42 -22.49 1.20
N SER A 10 26.65 -21.45 0.94
CA SER A 10 27.16 -20.12 0.67
C SER A 10 26.54 -19.13 1.65
N SER A 11 27.30 -18.17 2.13
CA SER A 11 26.84 -17.11 3.03
C SER A 11 25.65 -16.33 2.45
N SER A 12 25.58 -16.21 1.11
CA SER A 12 24.47 -15.53 0.43
C SER A 12 23.13 -16.28 0.48
N TYR A 13 23.16 -17.61 0.70
CA TYR A 13 21.98 -18.47 0.79
C TYR A 13 21.76 -19.02 2.20
N SER A 14 22.55 -18.59 3.16
CA SER A 14 22.48 -19.05 4.55
C SER A 14 22.05 -17.90 5.45
N SER A 15 21.08 -18.17 6.32
CA SER A 15 20.67 -17.26 7.38
C SER A 15 20.56 -18.00 8.69
N SER A 16 20.81 -17.33 9.82
CA SER A 16 20.71 -17.91 11.14
C SER A 16 19.60 -17.24 11.95
N PHE A 17 18.87 -18.06 12.68
CA PHE A 17 17.84 -17.60 13.61
C PHE A 17 18.18 -18.08 15.02
N HIS A 18 18.16 -17.15 15.97
CA HIS A 18 18.41 -17.44 17.37
C HIS A 18 17.10 -17.41 18.16
N PHE A 19 16.81 -18.52 18.84
CA PHE A 19 15.62 -18.63 19.69
C PHE A 19 15.96 -18.15 21.10
N SER A 20 15.39 -17.06 21.54
CA SER A 20 15.61 -16.50 22.88
C SER A 20 14.73 -17.16 23.95
N GLY A 21 13.48 -17.42 23.62
CA GLY A 21 12.50 -18.05 24.51
C GLY A 21 12.14 -19.49 24.19
N GLY A 22 12.52 -19.96 23.00
CA GLY A 22 12.27 -21.32 22.55
C GLY A 22 10.89 -21.61 21.97
N ILE A 23 9.99 -20.65 21.96
CA ILE A 23 8.62 -20.78 21.43
C ILE A 23 8.34 -19.88 20.20
N GLU A 24 9.34 -19.10 19.79
CA GLU A 24 9.23 -18.20 18.68
C GLU A 24 9.10 -18.93 17.34
N ASP A 25 8.35 -18.37 16.43
CA ASP A 25 8.31 -18.79 15.03
C ASP A 25 9.57 -18.27 14.30
N ILE A 26 9.99 -18.96 13.25
CA ILE A 26 11.11 -18.51 12.41
C ILE A 26 10.55 -17.48 11.42
N ASP A 27 11.07 -16.26 11.44
CA ASP A 27 10.84 -15.24 10.42
C ASP A 27 12.19 -14.81 9.88
N LEU A 28 12.46 -15.11 8.59
CA LEU A 28 13.72 -14.85 7.93
C LEU A 28 13.49 -14.23 6.56
N ASP A 29 14.28 -13.20 6.23
CA ASP A 29 14.34 -12.66 4.89
C ASP A 29 15.01 -13.67 3.95
N VAL A 30 14.25 -14.18 2.99
CA VAL A 30 14.68 -15.12 1.96
C VAL A 30 14.61 -14.52 0.55
N THR A 31 14.45 -13.21 0.44
CA THR A 31 14.28 -12.47 -0.82
C THR A 31 15.38 -12.79 -1.81
N PHE A 32 16.64 -12.79 -1.37
CA PHE A 32 17.77 -13.09 -2.25
C PHE A 32 17.66 -14.48 -2.90
N ALA A 33 17.32 -15.50 -2.12
CA ALA A 33 17.19 -16.87 -2.64
C ALA A 33 16.02 -16.99 -3.62
N VAL A 34 14.87 -16.40 -3.28
CA VAL A 34 13.67 -16.42 -4.12
C VAL A 34 13.89 -15.65 -5.41
N ASP A 35 14.52 -14.49 -5.38
CA ASP A 35 14.85 -13.70 -6.58
C ASP A 35 15.82 -14.43 -7.49
N LYS A 36 16.78 -15.14 -6.95
CA LYS A 36 17.69 -15.98 -7.73
C LYS A 36 16.96 -17.13 -8.39
N TRP A 37 16.08 -17.82 -7.68
CA TRP A 37 15.25 -18.89 -8.28
C TRP A 37 14.38 -18.37 -9.43
N ARG A 38 13.89 -17.12 -9.33
CA ARG A 38 13.06 -16.49 -10.34
C ARG A 38 13.87 -16.00 -11.55
N SER A 39 15.05 -15.41 -11.32
CA SER A 39 15.85 -14.75 -12.37
C SER A 39 16.73 -15.69 -13.16
N ASP A 40 17.27 -16.75 -12.55
CA ASP A 40 18.26 -17.63 -13.19
C ASP A 40 17.63 -18.78 -14.01
N GLY A 41 16.31 -18.95 -13.98
CA GLY A 41 15.60 -19.96 -14.77
C GLY A 41 16.16 -21.38 -14.57
N ALA A 42 16.76 -21.95 -15.60
CA ALA A 42 17.44 -23.25 -15.55
C ALA A 42 18.93 -23.16 -15.14
N GLY A 43 19.36 -22.01 -14.59
CA GLY A 43 20.73 -21.71 -14.23
C GLY A 43 21.24 -22.39 -12.95
N THR A 44 22.22 -21.78 -12.31
CA THR A 44 22.96 -22.33 -11.16
C THR A 44 22.16 -22.36 -9.85
N ALA A 45 20.99 -21.74 -9.79
CA ALA A 45 20.17 -21.59 -8.59
C ALA A 45 18.82 -22.33 -8.70
N THR A 46 18.86 -23.64 -8.90
CA THR A 46 17.64 -24.46 -8.91
C THR A 46 16.96 -24.42 -7.53
N ASN A 47 15.64 -24.28 -7.52
CA ASN A 47 14.84 -24.31 -6.30
C ASN A 47 14.70 -25.74 -5.76
N TYR A 48 15.48 -26.08 -4.75
CA TYR A 48 15.38 -27.31 -3.99
C TYR A 48 14.70 -27.11 -2.61
N GLY A 49 14.19 -25.90 -2.35
CA GLY A 49 13.58 -25.53 -1.06
C GLY A 49 14.60 -25.06 -0.04
N PHE A 50 14.14 -24.94 1.20
CA PHE A 50 14.94 -24.52 2.35
C PHE A 50 15.22 -25.69 3.28
N MET A 51 16.44 -25.79 3.78
CA MET A 51 16.83 -26.76 4.79
C MET A 51 17.05 -26.05 6.14
N LEU A 52 16.45 -26.57 7.18
CA LEU A 52 16.71 -26.16 8.57
C LEU A 52 17.73 -27.14 9.19
N LYS A 53 18.80 -26.64 9.74
CA LYS A 53 19.79 -27.42 10.45
C LYS A 53 20.32 -26.70 11.68
N HIS A 54 20.84 -27.43 12.64
CA HIS A 54 21.65 -26.84 13.70
C HIS A 54 22.99 -26.35 13.15
N PRO A 55 23.62 -25.36 13.80
CA PRO A 55 24.96 -24.93 13.45
C PRO A 55 25.97 -26.11 13.47
N ASP A 56 26.92 -26.11 12.53
CA ASP A 56 27.89 -27.19 12.37
C ASP A 56 28.65 -27.53 13.65
N PRO A 57 29.08 -26.57 14.51
CA PRO A 57 29.70 -26.88 15.79
C PRO A 57 28.85 -27.72 16.73
N ILE A 58 27.53 -27.62 16.66
CA ILE A 58 26.61 -28.42 17.46
C ILE A 58 26.46 -29.81 16.86
N ILE A 59 26.43 -29.93 15.54
CA ILE A 59 26.28 -31.21 14.84
C ILE A 59 27.57 -32.05 14.94
N SER A 60 28.73 -31.42 14.78
CA SER A 60 30.03 -32.04 14.76
C SER A 60 30.73 -32.09 16.12
N GLY A 61 30.11 -31.47 17.15
CA GLY A 61 30.70 -31.38 18.48
C GLY A 61 30.84 -32.74 19.17
N SER A 62 31.94 -32.93 19.91
CA SER A 62 32.21 -34.13 20.65
C SER A 62 31.35 -34.33 21.90
N SER A 63 30.61 -33.33 22.35
CA SER A 63 29.64 -33.39 23.42
C SER A 63 28.26 -33.52 22.84
N GLY A 64 27.54 -34.59 23.16
CA GLY A 64 26.16 -34.81 22.73
C GLY A 64 25.25 -33.63 23.12
N SER A 65 24.56 -33.06 22.13
CA SER A 65 23.54 -32.03 22.36
C SER A 65 22.18 -32.71 22.45
N TYR A 66 21.45 -32.41 23.52
CA TYR A 66 20.08 -32.92 23.75
C TYR A 66 19.03 -31.89 23.32
N TYR A 67 19.42 -30.89 22.53
CA TYR A 67 18.50 -29.87 22.06
C TYR A 67 17.61 -30.40 20.93
N THR A 68 16.31 -30.27 21.09
CA THR A 68 15.28 -30.68 20.11
C THR A 68 14.34 -29.51 19.86
N LYS A 69 14.14 -29.15 18.60
CA LYS A 69 13.12 -28.18 18.18
C LYS A 69 12.11 -28.86 17.27
N LYS A 70 10.82 -28.62 17.53
CA LYS A 70 9.71 -29.15 16.72
C LYS A 70 9.02 -28.00 16.00
N PHE A 71 8.72 -28.22 14.74
CA PHE A 71 7.99 -27.27 13.89
C PHE A 71 6.73 -27.91 13.34
N PHE A 72 5.72 -27.11 13.06
CA PHE A 72 4.55 -27.56 12.33
C PHE A 72 4.93 -27.88 10.89
N GLY A 73 4.48 -29.00 10.37
CA GLY A 73 4.70 -29.40 8.98
C GLY A 73 3.57 -28.92 8.05
N ARG A 74 3.77 -29.08 6.73
CA ARG A 74 2.78 -28.77 5.70
C ARG A 74 1.43 -29.45 5.91
N THR A 75 1.42 -30.63 6.52
CA THR A 75 0.21 -31.45 6.77
C THR A 75 -0.45 -31.15 8.10
N SER A 76 -0.01 -30.14 8.84
CA SER A 76 -0.63 -29.75 10.10
C SER A 76 -2.12 -29.44 9.90
N GLU A 77 -2.95 -29.84 10.85
CA GLU A 77 -4.36 -29.43 10.92
C GLU A 77 -4.51 -27.92 11.16
N TYR A 78 -3.55 -27.31 11.86
CA TYR A 78 -3.53 -25.87 12.13
C TYR A 78 -3.01 -25.10 10.92
N PHE A 79 -3.92 -24.60 10.10
CA PHE A 79 -3.61 -23.95 8.83
C PHE A 79 -2.61 -22.78 8.99
N LEU A 80 -2.84 -21.87 9.93
CA LEU A 80 -1.99 -20.69 10.16
C LEU A 80 -0.64 -21.00 10.84
N LYS A 81 -0.40 -22.28 11.21
CA LYS A 81 0.88 -22.74 11.77
C LYS A 81 1.75 -23.48 10.76
N ARG A 82 1.25 -23.70 9.55
CA ARG A 82 2.02 -24.33 8.47
C ARG A 82 3.14 -23.42 8.03
N PRO A 83 4.31 -23.96 7.62
CA PRO A 83 5.35 -23.14 7.01
C PRO A 83 4.86 -22.55 5.69
N TYR A 84 5.14 -21.28 5.47
CA TYR A 84 4.80 -20.55 4.25
C TYR A 84 5.92 -19.57 3.88
N ILE A 85 5.91 -19.13 2.64
CA ILE A 85 6.72 -18.02 2.15
C ILE A 85 5.76 -16.87 1.93
N GLU A 86 6.01 -15.75 2.58
CA GLU A 86 5.23 -14.53 2.48
C GLU A 86 5.97 -13.53 1.60
N ALA A 87 5.28 -12.95 0.63
CA ALA A 87 5.76 -11.80 -0.11
C ALA A 87 5.17 -10.52 0.49
N ARG A 88 6.04 -9.57 0.86
CA ARG A 88 5.67 -8.28 1.42
C ARG A 88 6.17 -7.18 0.49
N TRP A 89 5.28 -6.33 0.02
CA TRP A 89 5.64 -5.22 -0.85
C TRP A 89 4.71 -4.04 -0.63
N ASP A 90 5.20 -2.83 -0.90
CA ASP A 90 4.37 -1.62 -0.89
C ASP A 90 3.52 -1.58 -2.17
N SER A 91 2.21 -1.74 -2.02
CA SER A 91 1.23 -1.62 -3.11
C SER A 91 0.33 -0.38 -2.94
N ALA A 92 0.64 0.50 -1.99
CA ALA A 92 -0.16 1.66 -1.70
C ALA A 92 -0.16 2.65 -2.87
N ARG A 93 -1.34 3.04 -3.31
CA ARG A 93 -1.57 4.10 -4.31
C ARG A 93 -1.89 5.39 -3.59
N LYS A 94 -1.10 6.41 -3.87
CA LYS A 94 -1.21 7.73 -3.25
C LYS A 94 -1.77 8.70 -4.27
N ASP A 95 -3.09 8.78 -4.38
CA ASP A 95 -3.78 9.77 -5.21
C ASP A 95 -3.99 11.05 -4.40
N GLN A 96 -3.12 12.01 -4.61
CA GLN A 96 -3.10 13.27 -3.88
C GLN A 96 -4.12 14.29 -4.40
N ARG A 97 -5.02 13.92 -5.28
CA ARG A 97 -6.06 14.84 -5.76
C ARG A 97 -6.90 15.46 -4.63
N GLY A 98 -7.14 14.73 -3.54
CA GLY A 98 -7.88 15.21 -2.37
C GLY A 98 -7.02 15.82 -1.27
N MET A 99 -5.69 15.88 -1.46
CA MET A 99 -4.74 16.45 -0.49
C MET A 99 -3.47 16.99 -1.19
N SER A 100 -3.64 17.63 -2.33
CA SER A 100 -2.53 18.26 -3.04
C SER A 100 -2.02 19.47 -2.26
N PHE A 101 -0.74 19.74 -2.38
CA PHE A 101 -0.09 20.82 -1.65
C PHE A 101 0.71 21.75 -2.58
N ILE A 102 0.90 22.97 -2.13
CA ILE A 102 1.81 23.91 -2.78
C ILE A 102 3.24 23.45 -2.50
N SER A 103 3.97 23.12 -3.55
CA SER A 103 5.33 22.61 -3.47
C SER A 103 6.30 23.70 -2.98
N SER A 104 7.25 23.34 -2.11
CA SER A 104 8.25 24.26 -1.61
C SER A 104 9.27 24.62 -2.71
N ALA A 105 9.51 25.89 -2.96
CA ALA A 105 10.57 26.33 -3.86
C ALA A 105 12.00 26.08 -3.31
N LEU A 106 12.12 25.70 -2.04
CA LEU A 106 13.40 25.42 -1.37
C LEU A 106 13.80 23.95 -1.43
N ALA A 107 12.88 23.06 -1.81
CA ALA A 107 13.14 21.62 -1.94
C ALA A 107 13.29 21.24 -3.42
N PRO A 108 14.10 20.21 -3.76
CA PRO A 108 14.12 19.65 -5.10
C PRO A 108 12.72 19.21 -5.53
N ALA A 109 12.38 19.43 -6.81
CA ALA A 109 11.05 19.05 -7.31
C ALA A 109 10.74 17.56 -7.09
N ALA A 110 11.73 16.69 -7.26
CA ALA A 110 11.58 15.24 -7.06
C ALA A 110 11.09 14.83 -5.65
N ASP A 111 11.45 15.62 -4.63
CA ASP A 111 11.08 15.36 -3.23
C ASP A 111 9.77 16.04 -2.83
N ASN A 112 9.07 16.67 -3.76
CA ASN A 112 8.04 17.67 -3.49
C ASN A 112 6.90 17.59 -4.54
N LEU A 113 6.72 16.41 -5.14
CA LEU A 113 5.74 16.16 -6.17
C LEU A 113 4.36 15.85 -5.58
N ASN A 114 3.34 16.42 -6.22
CA ASN A 114 1.98 15.92 -6.13
C ASN A 114 1.78 14.83 -7.19
N LYS A 115 1.21 13.71 -6.84
CA LYS A 115 0.88 12.61 -7.75
C LYS A 115 -0.63 12.44 -7.84
N VAL A 116 -1.16 12.53 -9.05
CA VAL A 116 -2.59 12.38 -9.32
C VAL A 116 -2.85 11.27 -10.32
N TYR A 117 -4.02 10.67 -10.21
CA TYR A 117 -4.41 9.52 -11.02
C TYR A 117 -5.66 9.81 -11.86
N LEU A 118 -5.73 9.18 -13.01
CA LEU A 118 -6.91 9.10 -13.85
C LEU A 118 -7.33 7.64 -13.98
N TYR A 119 -8.57 7.33 -13.58
CA TYR A 119 -9.17 6.01 -13.68
C TYR A 119 -10.16 5.98 -14.84
N ASN A 120 -9.74 5.42 -15.98
CA ASN A 120 -10.60 5.32 -17.13
C ASN A 120 -11.52 4.09 -17.03
N LYS A 121 -12.83 4.34 -16.91
CA LYS A 121 -13.85 3.30 -16.78
C LYS A 121 -14.80 3.31 -17.97
N ILE A 122 -14.93 2.17 -18.65
CA ILE A 122 -15.90 1.96 -19.70
C ILE A 122 -16.92 0.93 -19.19
N ARG A 123 -18.20 1.31 -19.09
CA ARG A 123 -19.26 0.48 -18.53
C ARG A 123 -18.95 -0.06 -17.12
N GLY A 124 -18.33 0.78 -16.28
CA GLY A 124 -17.98 0.45 -14.90
C GLY A 124 -16.73 -0.41 -14.71
N GLN A 125 -16.07 -0.82 -15.78
CA GLN A 125 -14.81 -1.58 -15.74
C GLN A 125 -13.63 -0.71 -16.16
N LEU A 126 -12.51 -0.87 -15.49
CA LEU A 126 -11.25 -0.25 -15.91
C LEU A 126 -10.86 -0.75 -17.30
N LYS A 127 -10.61 0.17 -18.20
CA LYS A 127 -10.21 -0.10 -19.59
C LYS A 127 -9.20 0.94 -20.04
N ASP A 128 -8.24 0.50 -20.84
CA ASP A 128 -7.30 1.43 -21.46
C ASP A 128 -8.01 2.39 -22.40
N ILE A 129 -7.46 3.59 -22.53
CA ILE A 129 -7.97 4.61 -23.46
C ILE A 129 -7.60 4.16 -24.87
N PRO A 130 -8.58 3.84 -25.75
CA PRO A 130 -8.30 3.19 -27.03
C PRO A 130 -7.44 4.02 -28.00
N SER A 131 -7.44 5.33 -27.85
CA SER A 131 -6.67 6.26 -28.70
C SER A 131 -5.22 6.43 -28.27
N LEU A 132 -4.82 5.91 -27.11
CA LEU A 132 -3.43 5.93 -26.66
C LEU A 132 -2.71 4.67 -27.15
N ALA A 133 -1.70 4.87 -28.02
CA ALA A 133 -0.93 3.76 -28.58
C ALA A 133 0.39 3.54 -27.82
N GLY A 134 0.91 2.30 -27.93
CA GLY A 134 2.20 1.92 -27.38
C GLY A 134 2.12 1.38 -25.96
N THR A 135 3.26 0.87 -25.46
CA THR A 135 3.35 0.24 -24.14
C THR A 135 3.29 1.23 -22.98
N GLU A 136 3.72 2.46 -23.21
CA GLU A 136 3.73 3.53 -22.19
C GLU A 136 2.40 4.29 -22.13
N GLN A 137 1.57 4.22 -23.19
CA GLN A 137 0.28 4.92 -23.31
C GLN A 137 0.37 6.36 -22.78
N LYS A 138 1.26 7.17 -23.41
CA LYS A 138 1.55 8.54 -22.98
C LYS A 138 0.31 9.42 -23.04
N ILE A 139 0.05 10.12 -21.95
CA ILE A 139 -1.00 11.12 -21.81
C ILE A 139 -0.38 12.41 -21.27
N TYR A 140 -0.92 13.55 -21.65
CA TYR A 140 -0.43 14.84 -21.19
C TYR A 140 -1.43 15.48 -20.23
N VAL A 141 -0.91 16.19 -19.26
CA VAL A 141 -1.73 16.94 -18.29
C VAL A 141 -1.32 18.39 -18.28
N SER A 142 -2.28 19.26 -18.57
CA SER A 142 -2.12 20.71 -18.51
C SER A 142 -2.90 21.25 -17.32
N PHE A 143 -2.36 22.26 -16.65
CA PHE A 143 -2.98 22.87 -15.48
C PHE A 143 -3.39 24.30 -15.78
N PHE A 144 -4.52 24.75 -15.21
CA PHE A 144 -5.09 26.07 -15.41
C PHE A 144 -5.44 26.69 -14.06
N SER A 145 -5.36 28.04 -13.98
CA SER A 145 -5.57 28.80 -12.73
C SER A 145 -7.04 29.12 -12.44
N SER A 146 -7.94 28.93 -13.40
CA SER A 146 -9.34 29.31 -13.25
C SER A 146 -10.24 28.41 -14.08
N SER A 147 -11.55 28.53 -13.87
CA SER A 147 -12.58 27.92 -14.69
C SER A 147 -13.58 28.96 -15.18
N ASN A 148 -14.17 28.72 -16.34
CA ASN A 148 -15.28 29.48 -16.90
C ASN A 148 -16.33 28.49 -17.41
N ASP A 149 -17.56 28.65 -17.00
CA ASP A 149 -18.67 27.73 -17.33
C ASP A 149 -18.32 26.23 -17.08
N ASN A 150 -17.67 25.96 -15.95
CA ASN A 150 -17.15 24.64 -15.55
C ASN A 150 -16.05 24.06 -16.46
N LEU A 151 -15.46 24.88 -17.32
CA LEU A 151 -14.31 24.50 -18.14
C LEU A 151 -13.05 25.24 -17.68
N PRO A 152 -11.88 24.60 -17.72
CA PRO A 152 -10.61 25.25 -17.43
C PRO A 152 -10.40 26.46 -18.35
N ALA A 153 -9.99 27.58 -17.78
CA ALA A 153 -9.85 28.82 -18.47
C ALA A 153 -8.55 29.55 -18.09
N GLY A 154 -8.17 30.56 -18.92
CA GLY A 154 -6.98 31.33 -18.68
C GLY A 154 -5.72 30.71 -19.30
N HIS A 155 -4.57 31.13 -18.80
CA HIS A 155 -3.29 30.61 -19.27
C HIS A 155 -2.95 29.28 -18.61
N ARG A 156 -2.29 28.40 -19.37
CA ARG A 156 -1.69 27.20 -18.81
C ARG A 156 -0.66 27.60 -17.74
N LEU A 157 -0.74 26.97 -16.59
CA LEU A 157 0.21 27.16 -15.51
C LEU A 157 1.56 26.53 -15.86
N HIS A 158 2.61 27.14 -15.38
CA HIS A 158 3.94 26.55 -15.38
C HIS A 158 4.09 25.70 -14.13
N VAL A 159 4.36 24.42 -14.30
CA VAL A 159 4.60 23.45 -13.25
C VAL A 159 5.97 22.79 -13.45
N LEU A 160 6.50 22.15 -12.44
CA LEU A 160 7.80 21.47 -12.52
C LEU A 160 7.58 19.97 -12.68
N ASP A 161 8.35 19.34 -13.54
CA ASP A 161 8.44 17.89 -13.62
C ASP A 161 9.39 17.33 -12.53
N ALA A 162 9.52 16.01 -12.45
CA ALA A 162 10.41 15.35 -11.48
C ALA A 162 11.90 15.75 -11.64
N GLY A 163 12.30 16.20 -12.81
CA GLY A 163 13.64 16.72 -13.08
C GLY A 163 13.83 18.19 -12.69
N GLY A 164 12.77 18.87 -12.23
CA GLY A 164 12.80 20.30 -11.90
C GLY A 164 12.73 21.21 -13.12
N LEU A 165 12.37 20.70 -14.29
CA LEU A 165 12.19 21.49 -15.49
C LEU A 165 10.78 22.10 -15.52
N VAL A 166 10.72 23.38 -15.86
CA VAL A 166 9.46 24.10 -16.00
C VAL A 166 8.75 23.67 -17.28
N GLN A 167 7.52 23.19 -17.13
CA GLN A 167 6.69 22.67 -18.20
C GLN A 167 5.29 23.35 -18.19
N GLN A 168 4.66 23.49 -19.35
CA GLN A 168 3.25 23.87 -19.46
C GLN A 168 2.30 22.67 -19.56
N GLU A 169 2.87 21.50 -19.80
CA GLU A 169 2.17 20.21 -19.78
C GLU A 169 3.12 19.13 -19.27
N ILE A 170 2.64 18.28 -18.38
CA ILE A 170 3.40 17.17 -17.81
C ILE A 170 3.03 15.90 -18.54
N THR A 171 4.04 15.07 -18.82
CA THR A 171 3.82 13.74 -19.37
C THR A 171 3.43 12.78 -18.25
N GLY A 172 2.26 12.18 -18.39
CA GLY A 172 1.81 11.03 -17.62
C GLY A 172 1.80 9.78 -18.49
N GLY A 173 1.44 8.66 -17.90
CA GLY A 173 1.33 7.38 -18.59
C GLY A 173 0.57 6.36 -17.80
N ILE A 174 0.44 5.16 -18.38
CA ILE A 174 -0.16 4.03 -17.70
C ILE A 174 0.67 3.65 -16.47
N VAL A 175 -0.01 3.36 -15.36
CA VAL A 175 0.65 2.94 -14.13
C VAL A 175 1.24 1.54 -14.31
N VAL A 176 2.49 1.36 -13.94
CA VAL A 176 3.16 0.05 -13.96
C VAL A 176 3.50 -0.35 -12.53
N GLU A 177 2.97 -1.48 -12.08
CA GLU A 177 3.26 -2.05 -10.77
C GLU A 177 3.91 -3.42 -10.96
N ASN A 178 5.08 -3.64 -10.37
CA ASN A 178 5.85 -4.88 -10.49
C ASN A 178 6.08 -5.34 -11.96
N GLY A 179 6.28 -4.37 -12.86
CA GLY A 179 6.48 -4.63 -14.28
C GLY A 179 5.20 -4.94 -15.07
N VAL A 180 4.03 -4.85 -14.43
CA VAL A 180 2.72 -5.09 -15.06
C VAL A 180 1.97 -3.76 -15.18
N ALA A 181 1.55 -3.43 -16.40
CA ALA A 181 0.71 -2.27 -16.66
C ALA A 181 -0.68 -2.46 -16.06
N GLN A 182 -1.15 -1.46 -15.33
CA GLN A 182 -2.45 -1.47 -14.66
C GLN A 182 -3.53 -0.93 -15.59
N THR A 183 -4.33 -1.81 -16.16
CA THR A 183 -5.35 -1.46 -17.16
C THR A 183 -6.23 -0.30 -16.72
N GLY A 184 -6.27 0.75 -17.55
CA GLY A 184 -7.15 1.91 -17.36
C GLY A 184 -6.73 2.84 -16.22
N ILE A 185 -5.53 2.72 -15.67
CA ILE A 185 -5.04 3.56 -14.60
C ILE A 185 -3.82 4.35 -15.10
N TYR A 186 -3.95 5.66 -15.13
CA TYR A 186 -2.90 6.58 -15.57
C TYR A 186 -2.47 7.45 -14.38
N SER A 187 -1.23 7.89 -14.36
CA SER A 187 -0.73 8.80 -13.33
C SER A 187 0.13 9.90 -13.93
N CYS A 188 0.14 11.03 -13.23
CA CYS A 188 0.97 12.19 -13.52
C CYS A 188 1.54 12.70 -12.20
N SER A 189 2.79 13.17 -12.20
CA SER A 189 3.42 13.78 -11.04
C SER A 189 3.94 15.16 -11.40
N PHE A 190 3.65 16.15 -10.56
CA PHE A 190 4.00 17.54 -10.79
C PHE A 190 4.31 18.26 -9.49
N ALA A 191 5.14 19.28 -9.54
CA ALA A 191 5.33 20.23 -8.46
C ALA A 191 4.83 21.62 -8.89
N ILE A 192 4.11 22.30 -8.00
CA ILE A 192 3.57 23.63 -8.24
C ILE A 192 3.93 24.55 -7.09
N THR A 193 4.59 25.68 -7.42
CA THR A 193 5.04 26.67 -6.43
C THR A 193 4.18 27.93 -6.40
N SER A 194 3.16 28.00 -7.27
CA SER A 194 2.22 29.13 -7.31
C SER A 194 1.25 29.07 -6.14
N SER A 195 1.05 30.20 -5.46
CA SER A 195 0.06 30.33 -4.38
C SER A 195 -1.34 30.45 -4.97
N LEU A 196 -1.96 29.31 -5.23
CA LEU A 196 -3.34 29.16 -5.70
C LEU A 196 -4.05 28.21 -4.77
N ASP A 197 -5.33 28.48 -4.49
CA ASP A 197 -6.14 27.60 -3.65
C ASP A 197 -6.70 26.41 -4.46
N VAL A 198 -6.96 26.63 -5.74
CA VAL A 198 -7.53 25.63 -6.66
C VAL A 198 -6.84 25.72 -8.00
N ILE A 199 -6.53 24.57 -8.59
CA ILE A 199 -6.07 24.43 -9.98
C ILE A 199 -7.00 23.48 -10.73
N HIS A 200 -7.03 23.65 -12.06
CA HIS A 200 -7.84 22.79 -12.94
C HIS A 200 -6.92 21.98 -13.83
N ASP A 201 -7.05 20.65 -13.79
CA ASP A 201 -6.27 19.72 -14.61
C ASP A 201 -7.06 19.23 -15.83
N VAL A 202 -6.38 19.18 -16.96
CA VAL A 202 -6.91 18.66 -18.23
C VAL A 202 -5.99 17.55 -18.70
N TRP A 203 -6.52 16.35 -18.79
CA TRP A 203 -5.83 15.17 -19.30
C TRP A 203 -6.16 15.00 -20.78
N HIS A 204 -5.14 15.04 -21.63
CA HIS A 204 -5.33 15.06 -23.09
C HIS A 204 -4.21 14.33 -23.85
N SER A 205 -4.48 14.06 -25.13
CA SER A 205 -3.46 13.65 -26.10
C SER A 205 -3.70 14.45 -27.39
N GLY A 206 -2.79 15.37 -27.68
CA GLY A 206 -2.99 16.35 -28.75
C GLY A 206 -4.23 17.20 -28.50
N SER A 207 -5.19 17.15 -29.40
CA SER A 207 -6.47 17.90 -29.31
C SER A 207 -7.62 17.12 -28.65
N ILE A 208 -7.38 15.88 -28.24
CA ILE A 208 -8.41 15.03 -27.63
C ILE A 208 -8.31 15.14 -26.12
N GLU A 209 -9.36 15.60 -25.47
CA GLU A 209 -9.50 15.65 -24.01
C GLU A 209 -10.18 14.37 -23.51
N TYR A 210 -9.65 13.80 -22.43
CA TYR A 210 -10.19 12.59 -21.79
C TYR A 210 -10.83 12.88 -20.45
N PHE A 211 -10.28 13.82 -19.70
CA PHE A 211 -10.77 14.18 -18.38
C PHE A 211 -10.38 15.60 -18.04
N THR A 212 -11.27 16.28 -17.34
CA THR A 212 -11.07 17.61 -16.76
C THR A 212 -11.57 17.60 -15.34
N GLY A 213 -10.79 18.13 -14.41
CA GLY A 213 -11.13 18.17 -12.99
C GLY A 213 -10.59 19.42 -12.30
N SER A 214 -10.84 19.49 -11.00
CA SER A 214 -10.25 20.48 -10.10
C SER A 214 -9.44 19.77 -9.02
N ILE A 215 -8.43 20.47 -8.52
CA ILE A 215 -7.54 20.02 -7.46
C ILE A 215 -7.42 21.18 -6.48
N ASP A 216 -7.83 20.94 -5.24
CA ASP A 216 -7.64 21.88 -4.14
C ASP A 216 -6.20 21.77 -3.63
N LEU A 217 -5.54 22.91 -3.45
CA LEU A 217 -4.16 22.98 -3.01
C LEU A 217 -4.08 23.46 -1.57
N GLU A 218 -3.46 22.69 -0.72
CA GLU A 218 -3.17 23.09 0.65
C GLU A 218 -1.88 23.90 0.70
N GLY A 219 -1.95 25.05 1.34
CA GLY A 219 -0.76 25.89 1.59
C GLY A 219 0.15 25.23 2.63
N LEU A 220 1.46 25.48 2.51
CA LEU A 220 2.41 25.08 3.54
C LEU A 220 2.12 25.89 4.81
N SER A 221 1.50 25.29 5.80
CA SER A 221 1.29 25.87 7.12
C SER A 221 2.25 25.27 8.13
N ALA A 222 3.02 26.12 8.82
CA ALA A 222 3.76 25.68 9.99
C ALA A 222 2.78 25.53 11.15
N SER A 223 2.48 24.30 11.57
CA SER A 223 1.73 24.05 12.78
C SER A 223 2.68 24.07 13.98
N PHE A 224 2.49 25.03 14.89
CA PHE A 224 3.24 25.11 16.16
C PHE A 224 2.53 24.40 17.31
N VAL A 225 1.42 23.74 17.06
CA VAL A 225 0.61 23.14 18.11
C VAL A 225 0.64 21.63 17.98
N GLU A 226 1.40 20.97 18.83
CA GLU A 226 1.34 19.51 19.04
C GLU A 226 0.05 19.13 19.77
N TYR A 227 -1.08 19.14 19.10
CA TYR A 227 -2.24 18.42 19.61
C TYR A 227 -2.11 16.96 19.17
N GLU A 228 -2.18 16.04 20.12
CA GLU A 228 -2.44 14.63 19.81
C GLU A 228 -3.86 14.54 19.24
N THR A 229 -3.98 14.70 17.93
CA THR A 229 -5.24 14.60 17.23
C THR A 229 -5.75 13.17 17.36
N GLN A 230 -6.86 12.98 18.04
CA GLN A 230 -7.55 11.70 18.09
C GLN A 230 -8.50 11.59 16.90
N HIS A 231 -8.45 10.45 16.25
CA HIS A 231 -9.33 10.16 15.13
C HIS A 231 -10.43 9.18 15.53
N LEU A 232 -11.56 9.27 14.86
CA LEU A 232 -12.60 8.25 14.81
C LEU A 232 -12.52 7.62 13.44
N SER A 233 -12.42 6.31 13.43
CA SER A 233 -12.28 5.53 12.19
C SER A 233 -13.44 4.56 12.04
N ASP A 234 -13.88 4.31 10.81
CA ASP A 234 -14.88 3.30 10.48
C ASP A 234 -14.56 2.68 9.12
N ILE A 235 -15.00 1.43 8.92
CA ILE A 235 -14.95 0.76 7.61
C ILE A 235 -16.36 0.78 7.02
N THR A 236 -16.61 1.71 6.10
CA THR A 236 -17.95 2.02 5.60
C THR A 236 -18.62 0.87 4.85
N ASN A 237 -17.85 -0.05 4.28
CA ASN A 237 -18.35 -1.16 3.48
C ASN A 237 -18.05 -2.54 4.10
N LEU A 238 -17.79 -2.59 5.41
CA LEU A 238 -17.54 -3.85 6.11
C LEU A 238 -18.81 -4.72 6.14
N LYS A 239 -18.68 -5.95 5.68
CA LYS A 239 -19.73 -6.98 5.80
C LYS A 239 -19.49 -7.84 7.05
N LYS A 240 -20.53 -8.44 7.56
CA LYS A 240 -20.46 -9.36 8.71
C LYS A 240 -19.66 -10.62 8.40
N SER A 241 -19.69 -11.09 7.14
CA SER A 241 -18.93 -12.25 6.69
C SER A 241 -18.49 -12.14 5.24
N TYR A 242 -17.41 -12.87 4.93
CA TYR A 242 -16.84 -13.03 3.59
C TYR A 242 -16.56 -14.49 3.33
N VAL A 243 -16.66 -14.91 2.09
CA VAL A 243 -16.31 -16.27 1.67
C VAL A 243 -14.80 -16.35 1.42
N LYS A 244 -14.17 -17.46 1.76
CA LYS A 244 -12.75 -17.70 1.49
C LYS A 244 -12.45 -17.56 -0.01
N GLY A 245 -11.35 -16.84 -0.35
CA GLY A 245 -10.96 -16.57 -1.73
C GLY A 245 -11.52 -15.28 -2.33
N GLN A 246 -12.39 -14.57 -1.62
CA GLN A 246 -12.81 -13.23 -2.02
C GLN A 246 -11.67 -12.22 -1.81
N LYS A 247 -11.66 -11.17 -2.63
CA LYS A 247 -10.70 -10.05 -2.52
C LYS A 247 -11.45 -8.73 -2.34
N PRO A 248 -12.06 -8.51 -1.16
CA PRO A 248 -12.76 -7.26 -0.91
C PRO A 248 -11.78 -6.09 -0.78
N VAL A 249 -12.22 -4.92 -1.28
CA VAL A 249 -11.58 -3.63 -1.01
C VAL A 249 -12.36 -2.98 0.12
N PHE A 250 -11.67 -2.58 1.18
CA PHE A 250 -12.23 -1.90 2.34
C PHE A 250 -12.03 -0.40 2.23
N ARG A 251 -13.09 0.37 2.44
CA ARG A 251 -13.08 1.82 2.47
C ARG A 251 -13.07 2.30 3.92
N VAL A 252 -12.06 3.07 4.29
CA VAL A 252 -11.90 3.61 5.62
C VAL A 252 -12.33 5.07 5.63
N TYR A 253 -13.30 5.36 6.48
CA TYR A 253 -13.68 6.71 6.84
C TYR A 253 -12.90 7.12 8.08
N ALA A 254 -12.26 8.27 8.06
CA ALA A 254 -11.58 8.83 9.21
C ALA A 254 -11.95 10.31 9.38
N ARG A 255 -12.11 10.76 10.63
CA ARG A 255 -12.27 12.17 10.98
C ARG A 255 -11.67 12.47 12.33
N GLU A 256 -11.37 13.72 12.60
CA GLU A 256 -10.98 14.12 13.94
C GLU A 256 -12.11 13.88 14.93
N LYS A 257 -11.79 13.33 16.09
CA LYS A 257 -12.75 13.03 17.14
C LYS A 257 -13.44 14.30 17.67
N ASN A 258 -12.69 15.39 17.79
CA ASN A 258 -13.17 16.66 18.30
C ASN A 258 -13.66 17.60 17.20
N TRP A 259 -13.84 17.09 15.97
CA TRP A 259 -14.39 17.88 14.88
C TRP A 259 -15.77 18.41 15.28
N ASN A 260 -15.94 19.74 15.23
CA ASN A 260 -17.18 20.40 15.57
C ASN A 260 -17.72 21.14 14.35
N PRO A 261 -18.91 20.76 13.84
CA PRO A 261 -19.48 21.43 12.68
C PRO A 261 -19.76 22.90 13.00
N ASN A 262 -19.37 23.78 12.08
CA ASN A 262 -19.75 25.18 12.14
C ASN A 262 -21.01 25.44 11.26
N ILE A 263 -21.51 26.67 11.26
CA ILE A 263 -22.73 27.03 10.52
C ILE A 263 -22.59 26.76 9.00
N TYR A 264 -21.39 26.80 8.46
CA TYR A 264 -21.11 26.57 7.05
C TYR A 264 -21.02 25.07 6.72
N THR A 265 -20.65 24.24 7.69
CA THR A 265 -20.55 22.78 7.50
C THR A 265 -21.86 22.05 7.82
N LEU A 266 -22.80 22.69 8.51
CA LEU A 266 -24.12 22.12 8.80
C LEU A 266 -24.97 21.84 7.54
N ALA A 267 -24.66 22.46 6.41
CA ALA A 267 -25.33 22.19 5.13
C ALA A 267 -24.81 20.91 4.42
N ALA A 268 -23.68 20.37 4.84
CA ALA A 268 -23.16 19.12 4.34
C ALA A 268 -23.90 17.94 4.99
N SER A 269 -24.40 17.00 4.19
CA SER A 269 -25.15 15.83 4.68
C SER A 269 -24.26 14.87 5.48
N GLU A 270 -22.94 14.87 5.25
CA GLU A 270 -21.97 14.03 5.93
C GLU A 270 -20.69 14.82 6.25
N PRO A 271 -20.05 14.56 7.42
CA PRO A 271 -18.74 15.11 7.69
C PRO A 271 -17.74 14.66 6.64
N PRO A 272 -16.84 15.53 6.15
CA PRO A 272 -15.83 15.12 5.19
C PRO A 272 -14.91 14.06 5.78
N THR A 273 -14.52 13.07 4.97
CA THR A 273 -13.47 12.13 5.37
C THR A 273 -12.12 12.82 5.30
N GLN A 274 -11.30 12.57 6.32
CA GLN A 274 -9.91 13.02 6.33
C GLN A 274 -9.03 11.92 5.74
N ILE A 275 -8.13 12.28 4.83
CA ILE A 275 -7.13 11.37 4.30
C ILE A 275 -5.98 11.31 5.30
N ILE A 276 -5.58 10.10 5.68
CA ILE A 276 -4.41 9.85 6.51
C ILE A 276 -3.30 9.31 5.60
N GLU A 277 -2.27 10.08 5.36
CA GLU A 277 -1.22 9.75 4.40
C GLU A 277 -0.48 8.46 4.76
N ASP A 278 -0.14 8.32 6.03
CA ASP A 278 0.61 7.19 6.55
C ASP A 278 -0.27 6.38 7.51
N ALA A 279 -1.26 5.70 6.94
CA ALA A 279 -2.16 4.79 7.63
C ALA A 279 -1.79 3.34 7.32
N TYR A 280 -1.82 2.48 8.33
CA TYR A 280 -1.49 1.07 8.23
C TYR A 280 -2.56 0.24 8.93
N TRP A 281 -2.72 -1.00 8.50
CA TRP A 281 -3.66 -1.93 9.09
C TRP A 281 -2.96 -3.22 9.53
N ARG A 282 -3.52 -3.92 10.50
CA ARG A 282 -3.18 -5.29 10.85
C ARG A 282 -4.41 -6.15 10.89
N LEU A 283 -4.22 -7.45 10.78
CA LEU A 283 -5.28 -8.45 10.87
C LEU A 283 -4.91 -9.49 11.93
N PHE A 284 -5.82 -9.76 12.83
CA PHE A 284 -5.65 -10.80 13.83
C PHE A 284 -6.91 -11.66 13.97
N ARG A 285 -6.74 -12.90 14.41
CA ARG A 285 -7.84 -13.81 14.72
C ARG A 285 -8.35 -13.52 16.13
N VAL A 286 -9.66 -13.25 16.25
CA VAL A 286 -10.24 -12.71 17.49
C VAL A 286 -10.22 -13.70 18.66
N VAL A 287 -10.32 -15.02 18.39
CA VAL A 287 -10.45 -16.03 19.44
C VAL A 287 -9.20 -16.20 20.29
N ASP A 288 -8.03 -16.03 19.71
CA ASP A 288 -6.73 -16.28 20.35
C ASP A 288 -5.74 -15.12 20.19
N ASN A 289 -6.18 -14.02 19.62
CA ASN A 289 -5.35 -12.86 19.26
C ASN A 289 -4.13 -13.21 18.40
N LEU A 290 -4.20 -14.31 17.63
CA LEU A 290 -3.16 -14.68 16.71
C LEU A 290 -3.04 -13.60 15.61
N GLU A 291 -1.91 -12.94 15.55
CA GLU A 291 -1.63 -11.99 14.49
C GLU A 291 -1.41 -12.74 13.17
N VAL A 292 -2.28 -12.48 12.19
CA VAL A 292 -2.24 -13.13 10.87
C VAL A 292 -1.44 -12.28 9.89
N ILE A 293 -1.70 -10.98 9.90
CA ILE A 293 -0.95 -9.99 9.12
C ILE A 293 -0.53 -8.89 10.10
N PRO A 294 0.77 -8.79 10.41
CA PRO A 294 1.29 -7.74 11.29
C PRO A 294 1.30 -6.38 10.59
N TYR A 295 1.42 -5.30 11.35
CA TYR A 295 1.66 -3.99 10.77
C TYR A 295 2.93 -3.97 9.92
N GLY A 296 2.81 -3.60 8.67
CA GLY A 296 3.93 -3.39 7.75
C GLY A 296 4.41 -1.95 7.78
N THR A 297 4.84 -1.47 8.93
CA THR A 297 5.39 -0.12 9.10
C THR A 297 6.88 -0.06 8.75
N GLY A 298 7.40 1.15 8.50
CA GLY A 298 8.82 1.34 8.20
C GLY A 298 9.20 0.84 6.81
N THR A 299 10.18 -0.06 6.72
CA THR A 299 10.75 -0.48 5.43
C THR A 299 9.81 -1.34 4.59
N TYR A 300 8.92 -2.10 5.22
CA TYR A 300 8.09 -3.08 4.50
C TYR A 300 6.85 -2.50 3.85
N ASN A 301 6.19 -1.54 4.48
CA ASN A 301 4.98 -0.84 3.98
C ASN A 301 3.87 -1.73 3.39
N HIS A 302 3.90 -3.06 3.62
CA HIS A 302 3.00 -4.01 2.98
C HIS A 302 1.55 -3.92 3.46
N THR A 303 1.30 -3.26 4.59
CA THR A 303 -0.05 -2.94 5.08
C THR A 303 -0.35 -1.44 5.05
N LYS A 304 0.45 -0.67 4.31
CA LYS A 304 0.16 0.74 4.10
C LYS A 304 -1.12 0.89 3.28
N MET A 305 -2.02 1.74 3.75
CA MET A 305 -3.27 2.01 3.05
C MET A 305 -3.03 2.88 1.83
N SER A 306 -3.78 2.60 0.77
CA SER A 306 -3.95 3.52 -0.35
C SER A 306 -4.94 4.61 0.02
N TYR A 307 -4.93 5.73 -0.71
CA TYR A 307 -5.93 6.77 -0.56
C TYR A 307 -6.30 7.41 -1.90
N ASP A 308 -7.50 7.95 -1.95
CA ASP A 308 -8.03 8.76 -3.04
C ASP A 308 -8.92 9.88 -2.46
N VAL A 309 -9.63 10.62 -3.31
CA VAL A 309 -10.54 11.70 -2.88
C VAL A 309 -11.66 11.25 -1.93
N SER A 310 -11.93 9.95 -1.86
CA SER A 310 -12.96 9.36 -0.99
C SER A 310 -12.40 8.84 0.33
N GLY A 311 -11.12 9.05 0.62
CA GLY A 311 -10.45 8.60 1.84
C GLY A 311 -9.51 7.42 1.63
N ASN A 312 -9.11 6.81 2.73
CA ASN A 312 -8.21 5.66 2.73
C ASN A 312 -8.92 4.37 2.32
N TYR A 313 -8.17 3.44 1.74
CA TYR A 313 -8.66 2.10 1.40
C TYR A 313 -7.52 1.08 1.36
N PHE A 314 -7.88 -0.19 1.52
CA PHE A 314 -6.98 -1.32 1.39
C PHE A 314 -7.73 -2.55 0.89
N ASP A 315 -7.02 -3.53 0.39
CA ASP A 315 -7.56 -4.80 -0.06
C ASP A 315 -7.04 -5.97 0.80
N LEU A 316 -7.81 -7.04 0.86
CA LEU A 316 -7.45 -8.26 1.55
C LEU A 316 -7.80 -9.47 0.69
N ASP A 317 -6.85 -10.37 0.49
CA ASP A 317 -7.12 -11.70 -0.08
C ASP A 317 -7.52 -12.67 1.05
N THR A 318 -8.82 -12.99 1.13
CA THR A 318 -9.32 -13.89 2.18
C THR A 318 -8.89 -15.35 2.01
N SER A 319 -8.20 -15.70 0.91
CA SER A 319 -7.67 -17.06 0.70
C SER A 319 -6.64 -17.49 1.75
N ILE A 320 -5.94 -16.52 2.34
CA ILE A 320 -4.94 -16.73 3.39
C ILE A 320 -5.56 -16.99 4.78
N LEU A 321 -6.86 -16.84 4.92
CA LEU A 321 -7.55 -16.95 6.19
C LEU A 321 -8.14 -18.34 6.41
N ASP A 322 -8.24 -18.73 7.66
CA ASP A 322 -8.88 -19.96 8.09
C ASP A 322 -10.41 -19.76 8.17
N GLN A 323 -11.16 -20.76 7.72
CA GLN A 323 -12.63 -20.71 7.70
C GLN A 323 -13.20 -20.93 9.11
N GLY A 324 -14.39 -20.41 9.34
CA GLY A 324 -15.12 -20.59 10.60
C GLY A 324 -14.71 -19.64 11.72
N TYR A 325 -13.66 -18.87 11.54
CA TYR A 325 -13.16 -17.94 12.54
C TYR A 325 -13.57 -16.49 12.28
N ALA A 326 -13.61 -15.72 13.36
CA ALA A 326 -13.75 -14.27 13.31
C ALA A 326 -12.37 -13.62 13.36
N TYR A 327 -12.21 -12.60 12.53
CA TYR A 327 -11.00 -11.77 12.40
C TYR A 327 -11.31 -10.32 12.74
N GLY A 328 -10.29 -9.58 13.13
CA GLY A 328 -10.40 -8.17 13.45
C GLY A 328 -9.33 -7.36 12.74
N PHE A 329 -9.73 -6.26 12.12
CA PHE A 329 -8.82 -5.21 11.69
C PHE A 329 -8.58 -4.23 12.83
N GLN A 330 -7.37 -3.72 12.92
CA GLN A 330 -6.99 -2.59 13.74
C GLN A 330 -6.04 -1.70 12.95
N PHE A 331 -6.10 -0.40 13.19
CA PHE A 331 -5.35 0.59 12.43
C PHE A 331 -4.29 1.26 13.28
N VAL A 332 -3.20 1.68 12.65
CA VAL A 332 -2.19 2.56 13.20
C VAL A 332 -1.92 3.69 12.23
N TYR A 333 -1.90 4.91 12.73
CA TYR A 333 -1.63 6.13 11.96
C TYR A 333 -0.29 6.72 12.39
N TYR A 334 0.50 7.15 11.42
CA TYR A 334 1.73 7.89 11.70
C TYR A 334 1.40 9.38 11.71
N LEU A 335 1.33 9.94 12.89
CA LEU A 335 0.93 11.32 13.13
C LEU A 335 2.03 12.02 13.94
N ASN A 336 2.45 13.21 13.50
CA ASN A 336 3.42 14.03 14.21
C ASN A 336 4.70 13.27 14.65
N GLY A 337 5.21 12.39 13.76
CA GLY A 337 6.43 11.62 14.03
C GLY A 337 6.23 10.39 14.92
N LYS A 338 4.99 10.00 15.23
CA LYS A 338 4.66 8.85 16.10
C LYS A 338 3.64 7.93 15.44
N TYR A 339 3.76 6.64 15.69
CA TYR A 339 2.71 5.67 15.38
C TYR A 339 1.66 5.66 16.49
N VAL A 340 0.42 6.01 16.16
CA VAL A 340 -0.71 6.05 17.06
C VAL A 340 -1.72 4.97 16.69
N GLU A 341 -1.81 3.93 17.53
CA GLU A 341 -2.76 2.84 17.31
C GLU A 341 -4.17 3.30 17.63
N GLN A 342 -5.11 3.01 16.73
CA GLN A 342 -6.51 3.36 16.91
C GLN A 342 -7.20 2.31 17.79
N PRO A 343 -8.10 2.72 18.71
CA PRO A 343 -8.72 1.81 19.67
C PRO A 343 -9.79 0.92 19.04
N GLU A 344 -10.32 1.28 17.88
CA GLU A 344 -11.41 0.57 17.22
C GLU A 344 -10.94 -0.74 16.61
N ILE A 345 -11.74 -1.80 16.78
CA ILE A 345 -11.53 -3.13 16.19
C ILE A 345 -12.73 -3.48 15.32
N PHE A 346 -12.48 -3.70 14.03
CA PHE A 346 -13.50 -4.00 13.03
C PHE A 346 -13.54 -5.49 12.74
N LYS A 347 -14.62 -6.16 13.18
CA LYS A 347 -14.72 -7.61 13.17
C LYS A 347 -15.56 -8.13 12.00
N PHE A 348 -15.08 -9.21 11.39
CA PHE A 348 -15.80 -9.97 10.36
C PHE A 348 -15.53 -11.47 10.52
N LYS A 349 -16.32 -12.31 9.87
CA LYS A 349 -16.16 -13.76 9.85
C LYS A 349 -15.77 -14.23 8.45
N VAL A 350 -14.99 -15.32 8.39
CA VAL A 350 -14.73 -16.03 7.13
C VAL A 350 -15.56 -17.30 7.13
N ASP A 351 -16.50 -17.39 6.19
CA ASP A 351 -17.38 -18.53 6.03
C ASP A 351 -16.86 -19.50 4.96
N GLU A 352 -17.33 -20.73 4.99
CA GLU A 352 -17.09 -21.71 3.94
C GLU A 352 -17.83 -21.32 2.66
N GLU A 353 -17.27 -21.72 1.52
CA GLU A 353 -18.00 -21.60 0.26
C GLU A 353 -19.30 -22.41 0.36
N PRO A 354 -20.48 -21.85 0.07
CA PRO A 354 -21.68 -22.66 -0.02
C PRO A 354 -21.50 -23.66 -1.16
N ILE A 355 -21.65 -24.94 -0.83
CA ILE A 355 -21.58 -26.08 -1.76
C ILE A 355 -22.74 -25.99 -2.77
#